data_3e383159ef8bca494587cc6605449b41
#
_entry.id   3e383159ef8bca494587cc6605449b41
#
_cell.length_a   1.000
_cell.length_b   1.000
_cell.length_c   1.000
_cell.angle_alpha   90.00
_cell.angle_beta   90.00
_cell.angle_gamma   90.00
#
_symmetry.space_group_name_H-M   'P 1'
#
loop_
_entity.id
_entity.type
_entity.pdbx_description
1 polymer ?
#
loop_
_entity_poly.entity_id
_entity_poly.type
_entity_poly.pdbx_seq_one_letter_code
_entity_poly.pdbx_strand_id
1 'polypeptide(L)'
;MSNIPIALQLYSVRGEVQRDLPATLAGVAGAGYVGAEPWGYDGAALEWLGHNPAQIRAMYDANGLRCCGFHLLTDALLGDNLKRTIEMNQTLGNNFLIVAMDKVRMSARDTILELAGILNDVAERLAPLGMFTGYHAHGFDFEIVDGEIAWDILFSNTRQEVIMQMDIGNCANGGGDPIAELRKFPGRAKSVHLKDYGGAPDSVIGEGKADWPTIFDLLDTTQPVEWYVVEEGSADGFGFEIPRRSLEALHRMGR
;
A
#
# COMPACT_ATOMS: atom_id res chain seq x y z
N MET A 1 -22.62 -7.09 -0.04
CA MET A 1 -21.57 -6.37 -0.79
C MET A 1 -20.74 -5.61 0.21
N SER A 2 -19.43 -5.78 0.19
CA SER A 2 -18.51 -5.01 1.01
C SER A 2 -18.62 -3.53 0.61
N ASN A 3 -18.66 -2.62 1.60
CA ASN A 3 -18.65 -1.17 1.36
C ASN A 3 -17.23 -0.59 1.45
N ILE A 4 -16.21 -1.44 1.42
CA ILE A 4 -14.81 -1.01 1.48
C ILE A 4 -14.46 -0.31 0.16
N PRO A 5 -13.99 0.94 0.20
CA PRO A 5 -13.63 1.69 -0.99
C PRO A 5 -12.41 1.09 -1.69
N ILE A 6 -12.40 1.19 -3.03
CA ILE A 6 -11.32 0.67 -3.86
C ILE A 6 -10.52 1.83 -4.44
N ALA A 7 -9.21 1.79 -4.23
CA ALA A 7 -8.24 2.74 -4.73
C ALA A 7 -7.26 2.10 -5.71
N LEU A 8 -6.54 2.93 -6.46
CA LEU A 8 -5.44 2.51 -7.32
C LEU A 8 -4.11 2.94 -6.72
N GLN A 9 -3.14 2.01 -6.59
CA GLN A 9 -1.74 2.36 -6.40
C GLN A 9 -1.21 3.02 -7.68
N LEU A 10 -0.77 4.28 -7.57
CA LEU A 10 -0.37 5.08 -8.74
C LEU A 10 0.89 4.54 -9.44
N TYR A 11 1.67 3.69 -8.77
CA TYR A 11 2.79 2.99 -9.41
C TYR A 11 2.34 2.08 -10.55
N SER A 12 1.10 1.60 -10.52
CA SER A 12 0.48 0.82 -11.61
C SER A 12 0.41 1.59 -12.93
N VAL A 13 0.35 2.92 -12.86
CA VAL A 13 0.28 3.86 -13.99
C VAL A 13 1.40 4.90 -13.94
N ARG A 14 2.57 4.52 -13.42
CA ARG A 14 3.70 5.42 -13.15
C ARG A 14 4.18 6.24 -14.36
N GLY A 15 4.09 5.66 -15.55
CA GLY A 15 4.45 6.38 -16.77
C GLY A 15 3.49 7.52 -17.09
N GLU A 16 2.20 7.34 -16.82
CA GLU A 16 1.20 8.41 -16.94
C GLU A 16 1.42 9.47 -15.86
N VAL A 17 1.67 9.06 -14.61
CA VAL A 17 1.97 9.97 -13.51
C VAL A 17 3.17 10.88 -13.79
N GLN A 18 4.25 10.29 -14.30
CA GLN A 18 5.47 11.05 -14.65
C GLN A 18 5.26 12.02 -15.82
N ARG A 19 4.30 11.71 -16.71
CA ARG A 19 3.98 12.55 -17.86
C ARG A 19 3.07 13.72 -17.46
N ASP A 20 2.00 13.45 -16.74
CA ASP A 20 0.97 14.42 -16.37
C ASP A 20 0.14 13.92 -15.18
N LEU A 21 0.51 14.32 -13.95
CA LEU A 21 -0.19 13.92 -12.73
C LEU A 21 -1.66 14.36 -12.71
N PRO A 22 -2.05 15.61 -13.04
CA PRO A 22 -3.45 16.01 -13.12
C PRO A 22 -4.29 15.15 -14.06
N ALA A 23 -3.81 14.91 -15.29
CA ALA A 23 -4.52 14.05 -16.24
C ALA A 23 -4.60 12.60 -15.78
N THR A 24 -3.56 12.11 -15.07
CA THR A 24 -3.55 10.76 -14.50
C THR A 24 -4.62 10.60 -13.42
N LEU A 25 -4.75 11.55 -12.50
CA LEU A 25 -5.79 11.50 -11.47
C LEU A 25 -7.20 11.55 -12.08
N ALA A 26 -7.40 12.33 -13.14
CA ALA A 26 -8.65 12.31 -13.90
C ALA A 26 -8.89 10.93 -14.55
N GLY A 27 -7.84 10.28 -15.06
CA GLY A 27 -7.90 8.92 -15.60
C GLY A 27 -8.25 7.87 -14.54
N VAL A 28 -7.69 7.99 -13.33
CA VAL A 28 -8.01 7.11 -12.18
C VAL A 28 -9.49 7.22 -11.82
N ALA A 29 -10.01 8.44 -11.67
CA ALA A 29 -11.43 8.68 -11.41
C ALA A 29 -12.30 8.20 -12.58
N GLY A 30 -11.90 8.45 -13.82
CA GLY A 30 -12.58 7.98 -15.03
C GLY A 30 -12.62 6.46 -15.17
N ALA A 31 -11.64 5.75 -14.61
CA ALA A 31 -11.65 4.29 -14.53
C ALA A 31 -12.59 3.75 -13.44
N GLY A 32 -13.13 4.60 -12.55
CA GLY A 32 -14.10 4.26 -11.53
C GLY A 32 -13.54 4.10 -10.12
N TYR A 33 -12.24 4.33 -9.90
CA TYR A 33 -11.64 4.32 -8.57
C TYR A 33 -12.08 5.52 -7.74
N VAL A 34 -12.19 5.35 -6.41
CA VAL A 34 -12.60 6.41 -5.50
C VAL A 34 -11.43 6.96 -4.65
N GLY A 35 -10.25 6.38 -4.85
CA GLY A 35 -9.02 6.83 -4.19
C GLY A 35 -7.78 6.47 -5.00
N ALA A 36 -6.66 7.08 -4.59
CA ALA A 36 -5.36 6.77 -5.16
C ALA A 36 -4.28 6.83 -4.08
N GLU A 37 -3.27 5.97 -4.21
CA GLU A 37 -2.12 5.89 -3.33
C GLU A 37 -0.86 6.35 -4.06
N PRO A 38 -0.26 7.50 -3.69
CA PRO A 38 1.03 7.96 -4.21
C PRO A 38 2.19 7.10 -3.69
N TRP A 39 3.38 7.26 -4.32
CA TRP A 39 4.57 6.52 -3.91
C TRP A 39 5.86 7.35 -3.95
N GLY A 40 6.92 6.86 -3.27
CA GLY A 40 8.28 7.35 -3.42
C GLY A 40 8.59 8.65 -2.69
N TYR A 41 7.80 9.03 -1.68
CA TYR A 41 8.06 10.20 -0.86
C TYR A 41 9.13 9.91 0.20
N ASP A 42 10.18 10.74 0.26
CA ASP A 42 11.32 10.59 1.18
C ASP A 42 11.33 11.59 2.36
N GLY A 43 10.40 12.56 2.36
CA GLY A 43 10.31 13.59 3.38
C GLY A 43 11.40 14.67 3.32
N ALA A 44 12.30 14.65 2.35
CA ALA A 44 13.38 15.62 2.23
C ALA A 44 12.86 17.05 1.95
N ALA A 45 11.77 17.14 1.18
CA ALA A 45 11.06 18.38 0.90
C ALA A 45 9.56 18.23 1.15
N LEU A 46 8.85 19.33 1.38
CA LEU A 46 7.37 19.34 1.49
C LEU A 46 6.76 19.47 0.10
N GLU A 47 7.11 18.52 -0.77
CA GLU A 47 6.60 18.42 -2.13
C GLU A 47 6.71 16.98 -2.64
N TRP A 48 5.86 16.61 -3.58
CA TRP A 48 5.91 15.35 -4.31
C TRP A 48 5.74 15.63 -5.81
N LEU A 49 6.67 15.15 -6.62
CA LEU A 49 6.73 15.40 -8.07
C LEU A 49 6.64 16.90 -8.44
N GLY A 50 7.28 17.77 -7.64
CA GLY A 50 7.29 19.23 -7.85
C GLY A 50 5.99 19.95 -7.44
N HIS A 51 5.07 19.27 -6.76
CA HIS A 51 3.82 19.83 -6.26
C HIS A 51 3.82 19.89 -4.74
N ASN A 52 3.43 21.02 -4.17
CA ASN A 52 3.21 21.15 -2.73
C ASN A 52 1.92 20.44 -2.29
N PRO A 53 1.72 20.18 -0.98
CA PRO A 53 0.55 19.44 -0.49
C PRO A 53 -0.79 20.02 -0.91
N ALA A 54 -0.93 21.34 -0.92
CA ALA A 54 -2.18 22.02 -1.28
C ALA A 54 -2.51 21.84 -2.78
N GLN A 55 -1.49 21.84 -3.64
CA GLN A 55 -1.67 21.55 -5.07
C GLN A 55 -2.10 20.11 -5.31
N ILE A 56 -1.45 19.14 -4.63
CA ILE A 56 -1.82 17.73 -4.72
C ILE A 56 -3.25 17.53 -4.22
N ARG A 57 -3.59 18.10 -3.07
CA ARG A 57 -4.94 18.03 -2.51
C ARG A 57 -5.99 18.58 -3.48
N ALA A 58 -5.73 19.72 -4.10
CA ALA A 58 -6.64 20.32 -5.07
C ALA A 58 -6.85 19.42 -6.31
N MET A 59 -5.80 18.69 -6.77
CA MET A 59 -5.93 17.75 -7.87
C MET A 59 -6.80 16.53 -7.49
N TYR A 60 -6.67 16.01 -6.26
CA TYR A 60 -7.52 14.94 -5.75
C TYR A 60 -8.97 15.40 -5.65
N ASP A 61 -9.22 16.57 -5.04
CA ASP A 61 -10.56 17.12 -4.86
C ASP A 61 -11.27 17.40 -6.19
N ALA A 62 -10.53 17.93 -7.19
CA ALA A 62 -11.06 18.20 -8.53
C ALA A 62 -11.59 16.94 -9.23
N ASN A 63 -11.12 15.76 -8.82
CA ASN A 63 -11.51 14.47 -9.39
C ASN A 63 -12.38 13.63 -8.44
N GLY A 64 -12.75 14.16 -7.27
CA GLY A 64 -13.52 13.43 -6.25
C GLY A 64 -12.76 12.23 -5.66
N LEU A 65 -11.42 12.21 -5.78
CA LEU A 65 -10.58 11.15 -5.24
C LEU A 65 -10.17 11.44 -3.79
N ARG A 66 -9.93 10.37 -3.04
CA ARG A 66 -9.30 10.42 -1.71
C ARG A 66 -7.88 9.87 -1.78
N CYS A 67 -6.96 10.47 -1.03
CA CYS A 67 -5.66 9.85 -0.76
C CYS A 67 -5.87 8.76 0.29
N CYS A 68 -5.57 7.51 -0.05
CA CYS A 68 -5.90 6.34 0.79
C CYS A 68 -4.70 5.74 1.53
N GLY A 69 -3.53 6.23 1.26
CA GLY A 69 -2.23 5.86 1.78
C GLY A 69 -1.17 6.69 1.08
N PHE A 70 0.06 6.63 1.55
CA PHE A 70 1.21 7.16 0.83
C PHE A 70 2.40 6.21 1.03
N HIS A 71 2.91 5.66 -0.05
CA HIS A 71 4.12 4.84 -0.01
C HIS A 71 5.36 5.70 0.14
N LEU A 72 6.04 5.52 1.25
CA LEU A 72 7.19 6.30 1.70
C LEU A 72 8.48 5.49 1.58
N LEU A 73 9.60 6.18 1.51
CA LEU A 73 10.89 5.62 1.92
C LEU A 73 11.01 5.69 3.45
N THR A 74 11.77 4.80 4.07
CA THR A 74 11.98 4.79 5.53
C THR A 74 12.49 6.13 6.04
N ASP A 75 13.31 6.83 5.26
CA ASP A 75 13.86 8.14 5.60
C ASP A 75 12.78 9.21 5.85
N ALA A 76 11.61 9.09 5.23
CA ALA A 76 10.46 9.97 5.47
C ALA A 76 9.94 9.92 6.91
N LEU A 77 10.24 8.84 7.63
CA LEU A 77 9.84 8.62 9.03
C LEU A 77 10.88 9.11 10.04
N LEU A 78 12.07 9.56 9.59
CA LEU A 78 13.19 9.88 10.46
C LEU A 78 13.35 11.39 10.70
N GLY A 79 13.74 11.76 11.92
CA GLY A 79 14.13 13.13 12.28
C GLY A 79 13.09 14.19 11.87
N ASP A 80 13.56 15.24 11.19
CA ASP A 80 12.70 16.35 10.74
C ASP A 80 11.87 15.98 9.50
N ASN A 81 12.23 14.91 8.77
CA ASN A 81 11.44 14.43 7.65
C ASN A 81 10.04 14.01 8.10
N LEU A 82 9.92 13.36 9.27
CA LEU A 82 8.62 12.95 9.80
C LEU A 82 7.66 14.11 10.00
N LYS A 83 8.13 15.30 10.38
CA LYS A 83 7.27 16.49 10.51
C LYS A 83 6.65 16.89 9.17
N ARG A 84 7.48 16.93 8.11
CA ARG A 84 7.01 17.23 6.75
C ARG A 84 6.08 16.13 6.23
N THR A 85 6.39 14.86 6.54
CA THR A 85 5.56 13.72 6.17
C THR A 85 4.18 13.79 6.82
N ILE A 86 4.10 14.16 8.10
CA ILE A 86 2.83 14.39 8.80
C ILE A 86 2.06 15.54 8.13
N GLU A 87 2.69 16.69 7.91
CA GLU A 87 2.07 17.87 7.28
C GLU A 87 1.54 17.55 5.87
N MET A 88 2.34 16.85 5.04
CA MET A 88 1.93 16.37 3.72
C MET A 88 0.65 15.55 3.82
N ASN A 89 0.66 14.53 4.67
CA ASN A 89 -0.45 13.59 4.76
C ASN A 89 -1.71 14.19 5.40
N GLN A 90 -1.57 15.05 6.40
CA GLN A 90 -2.69 15.79 6.98
C GLN A 90 -3.36 16.70 5.94
N THR A 91 -2.57 17.41 5.12
CA THR A 91 -3.10 18.25 4.04
C THR A 91 -3.84 17.41 2.99
N LEU A 92 -3.33 16.23 2.66
CA LEU A 92 -4.00 15.30 1.74
C LEU A 92 -5.24 14.62 2.35
N GLY A 93 -5.45 14.73 3.66
CA GLY A 93 -6.51 14.02 4.37
C GLY A 93 -6.24 12.51 4.46
N ASN A 94 -4.97 12.11 4.40
CA ASN A 94 -4.51 10.73 4.52
C ASN A 94 -3.99 10.43 5.92
N ASN A 95 -4.36 9.27 6.46
CA ASN A 95 -3.93 8.83 7.79
C ASN A 95 -2.91 7.68 7.74
N PHE A 96 -2.59 7.12 6.57
CA PHE A 96 -1.75 5.93 6.44
C PHE A 96 -0.39 6.28 5.82
N LEU A 97 0.66 6.22 6.63
CA LEU A 97 2.06 6.46 6.29
C LEU A 97 2.76 5.11 6.13
N ILE A 98 2.84 4.58 4.93
CA ILE A 98 3.29 3.21 4.68
C ILE A 98 4.69 3.20 4.08
N VAL A 99 5.65 2.57 4.75
CA VAL A 99 6.95 2.28 4.14
C VAL A 99 6.72 1.31 2.99
N ALA A 100 7.04 1.75 1.76
CA ALA A 100 6.81 0.97 0.56
C ALA A 100 7.68 -0.29 0.53
N MET A 101 8.95 -0.13 0.86
CA MET A 101 9.95 -1.20 0.90
C MET A 101 11.23 -0.73 1.60
N ASP A 102 11.93 -1.67 2.24
CA ASP A 102 13.30 -1.43 2.74
C ASP A 102 14.12 -2.73 2.64
N LYS A 103 14.50 -3.08 1.41
CA LYS A 103 15.23 -4.33 1.15
C LYS A 103 16.53 -4.45 1.95
N VAL A 104 17.18 -3.32 2.23
CA VAL A 104 18.44 -3.33 3.00
C VAL A 104 18.17 -3.74 4.44
N ARG A 105 17.17 -3.12 5.10
CA ARG A 105 16.84 -3.48 6.49
C ARG A 105 16.18 -4.84 6.61
N MET A 106 15.43 -5.29 5.61
CA MET A 106 14.79 -6.61 5.61
C MET A 106 15.75 -7.79 5.34
N SER A 107 17.05 -7.54 5.12
CA SER A 107 18.01 -8.59 4.76
C SER A 107 18.73 -9.26 5.94
N ALA A 108 18.63 -8.73 7.15
CA ALA A 108 19.26 -9.29 8.33
C ALA A 108 18.42 -9.03 9.60
N ARG A 109 18.47 -9.96 10.56
CA ARG A 109 17.64 -9.90 11.77
C ARG A 109 17.80 -8.60 12.55
N ASP A 110 19.04 -8.17 12.78
CA ASP A 110 19.29 -6.95 13.56
C ASP A 110 18.70 -5.70 12.88
N THR A 111 18.83 -5.60 11.57
CA THR A 111 18.27 -4.48 10.81
C THR A 111 16.75 -4.54 10.65
N ILE A 112 16.15 -5.74 10.63
CA ILE A 112 14.68 -5.91 10.72
C ILE A 112 14.19 -5.41 12.08
N LEU A 113 14.87 -5.74 13.18
CA LEU A 113 14.52 -5.28 14.51
C LEU A 113 14.70 -3.75 14.66
N GLU A 114 15.71 -3.17 14.02
CA GLU A 114 15.84 -1.71 13.92
C GLU A 114 14.64 -1.08 13.21
N LEU A 115 14.22 -1.63 12.07
CA LEU A 115 13.02 -1.16 11.34
C LEU A 115 11.76 -1.29 12.20
N ALA A 116 11.60 -2.42 12.91
CA ALA A 116 10.49 -2.60 13.85
C ALA A 116 10.48 -1.52 14.94
N GLY A 117 11.64 -1.17 15.49
CA GLY A 117 11.81 -0.07 16.44
C GLY A 117 11.38 1.27 15.87
N ILE A 118 11.83 1.61 14.65
CA ILE A 118 11.43 2.84 13.94
C ILE A 118 9.91 2.90 13.77
N LEU A 119 9.28 1.83 13.29
CA LEU A 119 7.84 1.78 13.09
C LEU A 119 7.07 1.91 14.41
N ASN A 120 7.56 1.29 15.50
CA ASN A 120 6.96 1.39 16.83
C ASN A 120 7.00 2.83 17.37
N ASP A 121 8.16 3.49 17.29
CA ASP A 121 8.34 4.87 17.76
C ASP A 121 7.46 5.84 16.95
N VAL A 122 7.39 5.64 15.64
CA VAL A 122 6.55 6.46 14.75
C VAL A 122 5.06 6.21 15.04
N ALA A 123 4.63 4.97 15.24
CA ALA A 123 3.24 4.65 15.58
C ALA A 123 2.80 5.36 16.88
N GLU A 124 3.67 5.38 17.92
CA GLU A 124 3.39 6.10 19.15
C GLU A 124 3.24 7.62 18.93
N ARG A 125 4.08 8.22 18.10
CA ARG A 125 4.01 9.65 17.75
C ARG A 125 2.82 10.01 16.90
N LEU A 126 2.33 9.11 16.04
CA LEU A 126 1.19 9.32 15.16
C LEU A 126 -0.16 9.09 15.86
N ALA A 127 -0.21 8.26 16.90
CA ALA A 127 -1.44 7.90 17.59
C ALA A 127 -2.28 9.12 18.07
N PRO A 128 -1.70 10.17 18.70
CA PRO A 128 -2.46 11.36 19.11
C PRO A 128 -3.04 12.16 17.94
N LEU A 129 -2.54 11.94 16.71
CA LEU A 129 -2.99 12.59 15.50
C LEU A 129 -4.05 11.78 14.74
N GLY A 130 -4.40 10.57 15.23
CA GLY A 130 -5.26 9.64 14.54
C GLY A 130 -4.65 9.09 13.24
N MET A 131 -3.31 9.09 13.16
CA MET A 131 -2.56 8.60 12.00
C MET A 131 -1.85 7.28 12.35
N PHE A 132 -1.51 6.53 11.32
CA PHE A 132 -0.88 5.22 11.43
C PHE A 132 0.35 5.14 10.54
N THR A 133 1.33 4.37 10.95
CA THR A 133 2.41 3.93 10.07
C THR A 133 2.29 2.43 9.79
N GLY A 134 2.96 1.97 8.75
CA GLY A 134 2.97 0.56 8.39
C GLY A 134 4.06 0.21 7.40
N TYR A 135 4.04 -1.04 6.97
CA TYR A 135 4.97 -1.58 6.00
C TYR A 135 4.23 -2.39 4.94
N HIS A 136 4.58 -2.18 3.67
CA HIS A 136 4.00 -2.85 2.51
C HIS A 136 4.84 -4.07 2.10
N ALA A 137 4.15 -5.16 1.75
CA ALA A 137 4.78 -6.43 1.41
C ALA A 137 5.41 -6.44 0.02
N HIS A 138 6.68 -6.87 -0.06
CA HIS A 138 7.37 -7.24 -1.29
C HIS A 138 7.84 -8.70 -1.23
N GLY A 139 8.16 -9.30 -2.37
CA GLY A 139 8.55 -10.71 -2.41
C GLY A 139 9.79 -11.05 -1.55
N PHE A 140 10.78 -10.16 -1.48
CA PHE A 140 11.97 -10.37 -0.67
C PHE A 140 11.70 -10.39 0.85
N ASP A 141 10.56 -9.85 1.30
CA ASP A 141 10.20 -9.85 2.72
C ASP A 141 9.82 -11.25 3.23
N PHE A 142 9.59 -12.19 2.31
CA PHE A 142 9.30 -13.59 2.62
C PHE A 142 10.52 -14.50 2.52
N GLU A 143 11.72 -13.94 2.33
CA GLU A 143 12.98 -14.67 2.43
C GLU A 143 13.26 -15.12 3.88
N ILE A 144 14.00 -16.21 4.02
CA ILE A 144 14.38 -16.73 5.35
C ILE A 144 15.63 -15.99 5.85
N VAL A 145 15.50 -15.41 7.03
CA VAL A 145 16.58 -14.74 7.78
C VAL A 145 16.72 -15.45 9.13
N ASP A 146 17.88 -16.01 9.40
CA ASP A 146 18.17 -16.75 10.65
C ASP A 146 17.13 -17.83 11.00
N GLY A 147 16.58 -18.50 9.99
CA GLY A 147 15.61 -19.59 10.16
C GLY A 147 14.15 -19.16 10.29
N GLU A 148 13.84 -17.87 10.21
CA GLU A 148 12.49 -17.31 10.25
C GLU A 148 12.21 -16.48 8.99
N ILE A 149 10.95 -16.31 8.60
CA ILE A 149 10.54 -15.40 7.52
C ILE A 149 10.81 -13.95 7.99
N ALA A 150 11.46 -13.13 7.15
CA ALA A 150 11.77 -11.73 7.49
C ALA A 150 10.52 -10.92 7.84
N TRP A 151 9.42 -11.12 7.11
CA TRP A 151 8.10 -10.56 7.41
C TRP A 151 7.61 -10.91 8.81
N ASP A 152 7.77 -12.16 9.24
CA ASP A 152 7.39 -12.63 10.56
C ASP A 152 8.21 -11.97 11.66
N ILE A 153 9.53 -11.85 11.45
CA ILE A 153 10.41 -11.16 12.39
C ILE A 153 9.93 -9.71 12.55
N LEU A 154 9.62 -9.01 11.45
CA LEU A 154 9.16 -7.62 11.50
C LEU A 154 7.85 -7.50 12.30
N PHE A 155 6.81 -8.23 11.88
CA PHE A 155 5.47 -8.04 12.46
C PHE A 155 5.29 -8.65 13.85
N SER A 156 6.11 -9.63 14.23
CA SER A 156 6.16 -10.13 15.62
C SER A 156 6.83 -9.15 16.59
N ASN A 157 7.62 -8.19 16.08
CA ASN A 157 8.33 -7.19 16.89
C ASN A 157 7.76 -5.77 16.73
N THR A 158 6.66 -5.60 15.99
CA THR A 158 5.95 -4.34 15.89
C THR A 158 4.66 -4.34 16.72
N ARG A 159 4.26 -3.13 17.17
CA ARG A 159 3.01 -2.89 17.89
C ARG A 159 1.81 -3.28 17.01
N GLN A 160 0.69 -3.61 17.64
CA GLN A 160 -0.54 -4.02 16.94
C GLN A 160 -1.09 -2.93 16.01
N GLU A 161 -0.82 -1.67 16.30
CA GLU A 161 -1.29 -0.51 15.53
C GLU A 161 -0.48 -0.26 14.25
N VAL A 162 0.71 -0.85 14.13
CA VAL A 162 1.51 -0.78 12.90
C VAL A 162 0.80 -1.58 11.80
N ILE A 163 0.42 -0.88 10.74
CA ILE A 163 -0.33 -1.47 9.62
C ILE A 163 0.53 -2.51 8.90
N MET A 164 -0.02 -3.70 8.76
CA MET A 164 0.46 -4.75 7.88
C MET A 164 -0.22 -4.58 6.52
N GLN A 165 0.36 -3.77 5.62
CA GLN A 165 -0.18 -3.62 4.29
C GLN A 165 0.22 -4.83 3.43
N MET A 166 -0.57 -5.90 3.53
CA MET A 166 -0.36 -7.11 2.74
C MET A 166 -0.62 -6.83 1.26
N ASP A 167 0.34 -7.17 0.41
CA ASP A 167 0.14 -7.34 -1.03
C ASP A 167 0.06 -8.84 -1.34
N ILE A 168 -1.10 -9.27 -1.82
CA ILE A 168 -1.39 -10.70 -2.04
C ILE A 168 -0.44 -11.30 -3.08
N GLY A 169 -0.23 -10.59 -4.18
CA GLY A 169 0.62 -11.07 -5.28
C GLY A 169 2.10 -11.03 -4.94
N ASN A 170 2.57 -9.96 -4.30
CA ASN A 170 3.97 -9.85 -3.90
C ASN A 170 4.36 -10.92 -2.86
N CYS A 171 3.49 -11.15 -1.88
CA CYS A 171 3.67 -12.23 -0.90
C CYS A 171 3.83 -13.59 -1.59
N ALA A 172 2.87 -13.96 -2.44
CA ALA A 172 2.89 -15.25 -3.13
C ALA A 172 4.07 -15.38 -4.10
N ASN A 173 4.42 -14.32 -4.82
CA ASN A 173 5.59 -14.31 -5.73
C ASN A 173 6.93 -14.43 -4.97
N GLY A 174 6.97 -14.00 -3.71
CA GLY A 174 8.11 -14.19 -2.80
C GLY A 174 8.16 -15.57 -2.13
N GLY A 175 7.19 -16.44 -2.42
CA GLY A 175 7.08 -17.77 -1.81
C GLY A 175 6.35 -17.80 -0.47
N GLY A 176 5.78 -16.68 -0.03
CA GLY A 176 4.89 -16.61 1.13
C GLY A 176 3.48 -17.13 0.84
N ASP A 177 2.70 -17.35 1.88
CA ASP A 177 1.29 -17.71 1.81
C ASP A 177 0.46 -16.55 2.39
N PRO A 178 -0.19 -15.70 1.54
CA PRO A 178 -0.92 -14.55 2.04
C PRO A 178 -2.09 -14.92 2.96
N ILE A 179 -2.69 -16.09 2.78
CA ILE A 179 -3.77 -16.60 3.64
C ILE A 179 -3.22 -16.95 5.04
N ALA A 180 -2.07 -17.61 5.09
CA ALA A 180 -1.42 -17.95 6.35
C ALA A 180 -1.00 -16.69 7.11
N GLU A 181 -0.42 -15.71 6.42
CA GLU A 181 0.03 -14.44 7.03
C GLU A 181 -1.15 -13.59 7.54
N LEU A 182 -2.25 -13.49 6.79
CA LEU A 182 -3.46 -12.81 7.25
C LEU A 182 -4.06 -13.48 8.49
N ARG A 183 -4.00 -14.81 8.60
CA ARG A 183 -4.43 -15.55 9.80
C ARG A 183 -3.51 -15.36 10.99
N LYS A 184 -2.20 -15.27 10.72
CA LYS A 184 -1.16 -15.13 11.74
C LYS A 184 -1.20 -13.77 12.44
N PHE A 185 -1.52 -12.71 11.68
CA PHE A 185 -1.54 -11.34 12.16
C PHE A 185 -2.94 -10.69 12.03
N PRO A 186 -3.95 -11.17 12.80
CA PRO A 186 -5.29 -10.63 12.72
C PRO A 186 -5.35 -9.18 13.24
N GLY A 187 -6.26 -8.39 12.67
CA GLY A 187 -6.51 -7.02 13.11
C GLY A 187 -5.50 -5.97 12.65
N ARG A 188 -4.55 -6.31 11.76
CA ARG A 188 -3.47 -5.41 11.35
C ARG A 188 -3.58 -4.86 9.92
N ALA A 189 -4.35 -5.52 9.05
CA ALA A 189 -4.47 -5.13 7.65
C ALA A 189 -5.59 -4.10 7.46
N LYS A 190 -5.31 -2.82 7.74
CA LYS A 190 -6.23 -1.70 7.49
C LYS A 190 -6.28 -1.29 6.01
N SER A 191 -5.20 -1.51 5.28
CA SER A 191 -5.07 -1.33 3.84
C SER A 191 -4.46 -2.59 3.26
N VAL A 192 -5.01 -3.09 2.14
CA VAL A 192 -4.57 -4.34 1.51
C VAL A 192 -4.40 -4.09 0.02
N HIS A 193 -3.24 -4.48 -0.52
CA HIS A 193 -3.00 -4.46 -1.95
C HIS A 193 -3.55 -5.73 -2.59
N LEU A 194 -4.48 -5.52 -3.50
CA LEU A 194 -5.08 -6.55 -4.32
C LEU A 194 -4.30 -6.66 -5.63
N LYS A 195 -3.52 -7.72 -5.75
CA LYS A 195 -2.69 -8.07 -6.88
C LYS A 195 -2.79 -9.57 -7.08
N ASP A 196 -3.09 -10.02 -8.29
CA ASP A 196 -3.10 -11.45 -8.58
C ASP A 196 -1.69 -11.95 -8.90
N TYR A 197 -1.50 -13.26 -8.97
CA TYR A 197 -0.23 -13.88 -9.26
C TYR A 197 -0.38 -15.16 -10.09
N GLY A 198 0.68 -15.56 -10.78
CA GLY A 198 0.73 -16.80 -11.54
C GLY A 198 -0.17 -16.85 -12.77
N GLY A 199 -0.69 -15.73 -13.21
CA GLY A 199 -1.36 -15.54 -14.49
C GLY A 199 -0.40 -15.14 -15.62
N ALA A 200 -0.96 -14.77 -16.79
CA ALA A 200 -0.22 -14.16 -17.90
C ALA A 200 0.22 -12.72 -17.51
N PRO A 201 1.18 -12.12 -18.23
CA PRO A 201 1.67 -10.77 -17.91
C PRO A 201 0.61 -9.65 -17.94
N ASP A 202 -0.49 -9.87 -18.66
CA ASP A 202 -1.63 -8.95 -18.79
C ASP A 202 -2.88 -9.42 -18.03
N SER A 203 -2.72 -10.45 -17.17
CA SER A 203 -3.79 -10.93 -16.30
C SER A 203 -4.20 -9.83 -15.31
N VAL A 204 -5.47 -9.85 -14.96
CA VAL A 204 -6.06 -8.98 -13.96
C VAL A 204 -6.53 -9.80 -12.75
N ILE A 205 -6.98 -9.13 -11.70
CA ILE A 205 -7.54 -9.78 -10.51
C ILE A 205 -8.61 -10.81 -10.90
N GLY A 206 -8.43 -12.05 -10.40
CA GLY A 206 -9.31 -13.19 -10.70
C GLY A 206 -8.91 -14.02 -11.92
N GLU A 207 -7.89 -13.64 -12.67
CA GLU A 207 -7.34 -14.40 -13.80
C GLU A 207 -6.05 -15.16 -13.43
N GLY A 208 -5.56 -15.00 -12.19
CA GLY A 208 -4.39 -15.66 -11.65
C GLY A 208 -4.73 -16.87 -10.76
N LYS A 209 -3.95 -17.05 -9.71
CA LYS A 209 -4.02 -18.20 -8.78
C LYS A 209 -4.48 -17.83 -7.37
N ALA A 210 -4.75 -16.57 -7.08
CA ALA A 210 -5.18 -16.15 -5.76
C ALA A 210 -6.57 -16.74 -5.42
N ASP A 211 -6.68 -17.34 -4.23
CA ASP A 211 -7.97 -17.81 -3.69
C ASP A 211 -8.75 -16.62 -3.12
N TRP A 212 -9.28 -15.79 -4.01
CA TRP A 212 -10.03 -14.58 -3.65
C TRP A 212 -11.19 -14.83 -2.70
N PRO A 213 -12.00 -15.89 -2.83
CA PRO A 213 -13.05 -16.20 -1.87
C PRO A 213 -12.53 -16.33 -0.45
N THR A 214 -11.48 -17.12 -0.23
CA THR A 214 -10.87 -17.31 1.09
C THR A 214 -10.19 -16.04 1.60
N ILE A 215 -9.48 -15.31 0.73
CA ILE A 215 -8.83 -14.05 1.08
C ILE A 215 -9.88 -13.02 1.54
N PHE A 216 -10.94 -12.84 0.79
CA PHE A 216 -11.98 -11.87 1.14
C PHE A 216 -12.76 -12.27 2.40
N ASP A 217 -13.00 -13.55 2.65
CA ASP A 217 -13.61 -14.02 3.91
C ASP A 217 -12.74 -13.63 5.12
N LEU A 218 -11.43 -13.82 5.02
CA LEU A 218 -10.49 -13.40 6.07
C LEU A 218 -10.46 -11.89 6.25
N LEU A 219 -10.41 -11.13 5.16
CA LEU A 219 -10.40 -9.67 5.21
C LEU A 219 -11.67 -9.11 5.84
N ASP A 220 -12.82 -9.71 5.52
CA ASP A 220 -14.12 -9.28 6.04
C ASP A 220 -14.34 -9.67 7.52
N THR A 221 -13.71 -10.76 7.99
CA THR A 221 -13.99 -11.34 9.32
C THR A 221 -12.90 -11.09 10.35
N THR A 222 -11.64 -10.96 9.94
CA THR A 222 -10.50 -10.90 10.86
C THR A 222 -9.67 -9.63 10.75
N GLN A 223 -9.89 -8.81 9.72
CA GLN A 223 -9.10 -7.61 9.46
C GLN A 223 -9.98 -6.35 9.45
N PRO A 224 -9.48 -5.21 10.00
CA PRO A 224 -10.21 -3.94 10.01
C PRO A 224 -9.97 -3.16 8.72
N VAL A 225 -10.22 -3.76 7.55
CA VAL A 225 -9.88 -3.17 6.25
C VAL A 225 -10.69 -1.90 6.00
N GLU A 226 -9.99 -0.81 5.75
CA GLU A 226 -10.55 0.49 5.40
C GLU A 226 -10.39 0.79 3.91
N TRP A 227 -9.38 0.17 3.25
CA TRP A 227 -9.09 0.34 1.84
C TRP A 227 -8.65 -0.94 1.16
N TYR A 228 -9.24 -1.23 0.01
CA TYR A 228 -8.64 -2.10 -1.00
C TYR A 228 -7.87 -1.24 -1.99
N VAL A 229 -6.61 -1.59 -2.25
CA VAL A 229 -5.75 -0.86 -3.18
C VAL A 229 -5.34 -1.81 -4.30
N VAL A 230 -5.76 -1.53 -5.52
CA VAL A 230 -5.35 -2.33 -6.69
C VAL A 230 -3.92 -1.93 -7.07
N GLU A 231 -3.03 -2.92 -7.18
CA GLU A 231 -1.69 -2.73 -7.72
C GLU A 231 -1.45 -3.65 -8.92
N GLU A 232 -2.12 -3.34 -10.02
CA GLU A 232 -2.04 -4.06 -11.28
C GLU A 232 -1.79 -3.09 -12.42
N GLY A 233 -0.85 -3.41 -13.30
CA GLY A 233 -0.53 -2.55 -14.42
C GLY A 233 0.36 -3.24 -15.45
N SER A 234 0.57 -2.59 -16.59
CA SER A 234 1.55 -3.03 -17.59
C SER A 234 2.98 -2.94 -17.03
N ALA A 235 3.89 -3.74 -17.58
CA ALA A 235 5.30 -3.76 -17.14
C ALA A 235 5.97 -2.39 -17.26
N ASP A 236 5.56 -1.56 -18.24
CA ASP A 236 6.01 -0.19 -18.44
C ASP A 236 5.26 0.84 -17.57
N GLY A 237 4.13 0.44 -16.95
CA GLY A 237 3.32 1.30 -16.11
C GLY A 237 2.50 2.35 -16.85
N PHE A 238 2.17 2.11 -18.11
CA PHE A 238 1.33 2.99 -18.92
C PHE A 238 -0.10 2.46 -19.08
N GLY A 239 -1.05 3.42 -19.12
CA GLY A 239 -2.44 3.17 -19.44
C GLY A 239 -3.27 2.59 -18.31
N PHE A 240 -4.59 2.65 -18.51
CA PHE A 240 -5.60 2.29 -17.50
C PHE A 240 -6.34 0.98 -17.82
N GLU A 241 -5.98 0.27 -18.88
CA GLU A 241 -6.74 -0.90 -19.32
C GLU A 241 -6.71 -2.02 -18.27
N ILE A 242 -5.52 -2.37 -17.76
CA ILE A 242 -5.39 -3.41 -16.72
C ILE A 242 -6.03 -2.96 -15.40
N PRO A 243 -5.74 -1.75 -14.85
CA PRO A 243 -6.45 -1.25 -13.68
C PRO A 243 -7.98 -1.24 -13.82
N ARG A 244 -8.52 -0.81 -14.96
CA ARG A 244 -9.97 -0.79 -15.22
C ARG A 244 -10.56 -2.19 -15.19
N ARG A 245 -9.95 -3.16 -15.88
CA ARG A 245 -10.39 -4.56 -15.89
C ARG A 245 -10.30 -5.20 -14.51
N SER A 246 -9.29 -4.87 -13.71
CA SER A 246 -9.16 -5.34 -12.33
C SER A 246 -10.30 -4.82 -11.45
N LEU A 247 -10.65 -3.54 -11.56
CA LEU A 247 -11.79 -2.97 -10.85
C LEU A 247 -13.11 -3.63 -11.25
N GLU A 248 -13.33 -3.84 -12.55
CA GLU A 248 -14.50 -4.55 -13.05
C GLU A 248 -14.59 -6.00 -12.52
N ALA A 249 -13.43 -6.68 -12.39
CA ALA A 249 -13.37 -8.01 -11.80
C ALA A 249 -13.77 -8.00 -10.33
N LEU A 250 -13.27 -7.03 -9.55
CA LEU A 250 -13.65 -6.86 -8.14
C LEU A 250 -15.16 -6.59 -7.98
N HIS A 251 -15.74 -5.74 -8.83
CA HIS A 251 -17.20 -5.51 -8.84
C HIS A 251 -17.99 -6.80 -9.14
N ARG A 252 -17.50 -7.65 -10.08
CA ARG A 252 -18.13 -8.97 -10.34
C ARG A 252 -18.03 -9.92 -9.16
N MET A 253 -17.00 -9.79 -8.32
CA MET A 253 -16.82 -10.54 -7.07
C MET A 253 -17.64 -9.94 -5.90
N GLY A 254 -18.39 -8.86 -6.13
CA GLY A 254 -19.22 -8.21 -5.11
C GLY A 254 -18.45 -7.25 -4.19
N ARG A 255 -17.32 -6.72 -4.67
CA ARG A 255 -16.48 -5.76 -3.94
C ARG A 255 -16.63 -4.35 -4.49
#